data_2fc2bb220f843c3ad76ac7c26624aac9
#
_entry.id   2fc2bb220f843c3ad76ac7c26624aac9
#
_cell.length_a   1.000
_cell.length_b   1.000
_cell.length_c   1.000
_cell.angle_alpha   90.00
_cell.angle_beta   90.00
_cell.angle_gamma   90.00
#
_symmetry.space_group_name_H-M   'P 1'
#
loop_
_entity.id
_entity.type
_entity.pdbx_description
1 polymer ?
#
loop_
_entity_poly.entity_id
_entity_poly.type
_entity_poly.pdbx_seq_one_letter_code
_entity_poly.pdbx_strand_id
1 'polypeptide(L)'
;MATVKIKFRPSSVDGREGTVYYQVIHGRVARQINTSYKLFPAEWSKRYSRIVITPSNEDRRQYLLLLDKRIAEDTDRLENIITALERKEGAFTATDVTSAFHSEHCGLFFLAFMREVINGLKRLGKVRTVETYTSTLNSFIRFMDGKDIPLGDTDSDLMTAYETWLKSKDISMNTISFYMRILRATYNRAVEKGLVTQRFPFKHVYTGVERTMKRAVPLRVIKQLITLDLSLHPAKRFARDMLLLSFYTRGMSMIDMVFLKKKDLDNGILSYRRKKTGQQLFVKWEPCMQEIVDRYNIPGSRSEEHTSELQSHA
;
A
#
# COMPACT_ATOMS: atom_id res chain seq x y z
N MET A 1 -24.69 -4.14 -30.00
CA MET A 1 -23.87 -2.91 -29.99
C MET A 1 -24.00 -2.26 -28.62
N ALA A 2 -22.91 -1.94 -27.95
CA ALA A 2 -22.93 -1.22 -26.69
C ALA A 2 -23.02 0.29 -26.96
N THR A 3 -23.66 1.05 -26.08
CA THR A 3 -23.80 2.50 -26.20
C THR A 3 -23.41 3.19 -24.91
N VAL A 4 -22.74 4.33 -25.03
CA VAL A 4 -22.33 5.19 -23.91
C VAL A 4 -23.21 6.44 -23.87
N LYS A 5 -23.71 6.82 -22.69
CA LYS A 5 -24.44 8.06 -22.48
C LYS A 5 -23.80 8.85 -21.32
N ILE A 6 -23.56 10.12 -21.55
CA ILE A 6 -23.09 11.04 -20.51
C ILE A 6 -24.33 11.57 -19.76
N LYS A 7 -24.31 11.50 -18.45
CA LYS A 7 -25.42 11.95 -17.60
C LYS A 7 -24.93 12.78 -16.42
N PHE A 8 -25.78 13.66 -15.95
CA PHE A 8 -25.55 14.50 -14.79
C PHE A 8 -26.57 14.18 -13.69
N ARG A 9 -26.08 14.01 -12.47
CA ARG A 9 -26.88 13.86 -11.25
C ARG A 9 -26.69 15.13 -10.41
N PRO A 10 -27.73 15.96 -10.25
CA PRO A 10 -27.68 17.13 -9.38
C PRO A 10 -27.46 16.71 -7.92
N SER A 11 -26.92 17.60 -7.11
CA SER A 11 -26.87 17.43 -5.66
C SER A 11 -28.27 17.46 -5.07
N SER A 12 -28.48 16.72 -3.98
CA SER A 12 -29.72 16.82 -3.17
C SER A 12 -29.77 18.09 -2.32
N VAL A 13 -28.69 18.82 -2.23
CA VAL A 13 -28.58 20.09 -1.49
C VAL A 13 -28.53 21.24 -2.49
N ASP A 14 -29.44 22.18 -2.38
CA ASP A 14 -29.49 23.34 -3.25
C ASP A 14 -28.20 24.17 -3.17
N GLY A 15 -27.77 24.70 -4.32
CA GLY A 15 -26.55 25.47 -4.44
C GLY A 15 -25.24 24.66 -4.44
N ARG A 16 -25.29 23.32 -4.34
CA ARG A 16 -24.09 22.48 -4.43
C ARG A 16 -23.94 21.85 -5.81
N GLU A 17 -22.70 21.58 -6.16
CA GLU A 17 -22.34 20.89 -7.39
C GLU A 17 -22.87 19.45 -7.40
N GLY A 18 -23.43 19.05 -8.54
CA GLY A 18 -23.75 17.67 -8.85
C GLY A 18 -22.57 16.92 -9.45
N THR A 19 -22.80 15.71 -9.94
CA THR A 19 -21.74 14.82 -10.46
C THR A 19 -22.10 14.31 -11.86
N VAL A 20 -21.16 14.37 -12.79
CA VAL A 20 -21.25 13.72 -14.10
C VAL A 20 -20.96 12.24 -13.95
N TYR A 21 -21.64 11.38 -14.69
CA TYR A 21 -21.37 9.95 -14.76
C TYR A 21 -21.65 9.41 -16.16
N TYR A 22 -20.98 8.33 -16.52
CA TYR A 22 -21.25 7.63 -17.76
C TYR A 22 -22.18 6.47 -17.53
N GLN A 23 -23.09 6.23 -18.46
CA GLN A 23 -23.96 5.07 -18.48
C GLN A 23 -23.66 4.22 -19.72
N VAL A 24 -23.11 3.02 -19.50
CA VAL A 24 -22.86 2.03 -20.54
C VAL A 24 -24.06 1.09 -20.61
N ILE A 25 -24.63 0.92 -21.79
CA ILE A 25 -25.81 0.07 -22.03
C ILE A 25 -25.43 -1.00 -23.05
N HIS A 26 -25.57 -2.27 -22.70
CA HIS A 26 -25.38 -3.42 -23.59
C HIS A 26 -26.35 -4.55 -23.22
N GLY A 27 -26.99 -5.20 -24.23
CA GLY A 27 -27.90 -6.30 -23.98
C GLY A 27 -29.07 -5.99 -23.03
N ARG A 28 -29.62 -4.75 -23.09
CA ARG A 28 -30.66 -4.22 -22.17
C ARG A 28 -30.16 -4.03 -20.69
N VAL A 29 -28.89 -4.29 -20.40
CA VAL A 29 -28.30 -4.05 -19.08
C VAL A 29 -27.56 -2.72 -19.11
N ALA A 30 -27.86 -1.86 -18.12
CA ALA A 30 -27.19 -0.57 -17.93
C ALA A 30 -26.25 -0.65 -16.74
N ARG A 31 -25.02 -0.16 -16.91
CA ARG A 31 -24.02 0.01 -15.83
C ARG A 31 -23.57 1.46 -15.77
N GLN A 32 -23.29 1.94 -14.57
CA GLN A 32 -22.82 3.32 -14.33
C GLN A 32 -21.35 3.35 -14.00
N ILE A 33 -20.65 4.32 -14.56
CA ILE A 33 -19.29 4.69 -14.20
C ILE A 33 -19.37 6.06 -13.51
N ASN A 34 -19.14 6.09 -12.21
CA ASN A 34 -19.12 7.33 -11.46
C ASN A 34 -17.79 8.05 -11.68
N THR A 35 -17.86 9.37 -11.93
CA THR A 35 -16.69 10.22 -12.07
C THR A 35 -16.54 11.16 -10.86
N SER A 36 -15.39 11.82 -10.75
CA SER A 36 -15.17 12.92 -9.79
C SER A 36 -15.55 14.29 -10.35
N TYR A 37 -16.14 14.36 -11.55
CA TYR A 37 -16.42 15.60 -12.27
C TYR A 37 -17.62 16.33 -11.68
N LYS A 38 -17.39 17.56 -11.23
CA LYS A 38 -18.38 18.37 -10.51
C LYS A 38 -18.84 19.55 -11.36
N LEU A 39 -20.15 19.75 -11.43
CA LEU A 39 -20.80 20.83 -12.17
C LEU A 39 -21.98 21.39 -11.35
N PHE A 40 -22.26 22.67 -11.55
CA PHE A 40 -23.53 23.24 -11.12
C PHE A 40 -24.64 22.86 -12.12
N PRO A 41 -25.90 22.76 -11.68
CA PRO A 41 -27.02 22.44 -12.56
C PRO A 41 -27.15 23.37 -13.77
N ALA A 42 -26.81 24.66 -13.63
CA ALA A 42 -26.83 25.65 -14.71
C ALA A 42 -25.74 25.43 -15.79
N GLU A 43 -24.67 24.68 -15.44
CA GLU A 43 -23.56 24.38 -16.35
C GLU A 43 -23.79 23.09 -17.16
N TRP A 44 -24.98 22.47 -17.03
CA TRP A 44 -25.32 21.23 -17.72
C TRP A 44 -26.55 21.37 -18.60
N SER A 45 -26.41 21.07 -19.89
CA SER A 45 -27.54 20.98 -20.82
C SER A 45 -28.14 19.56 -20.86
N LYS A 46 -29.33 19.40 -20.28
CA LYS A 46 -30.07 18.13 -20.36
C LYS A 46 -30.42 17.72 -21.80
N ARG A 47 -30.69 18.72 -22.67
CA ARG A 47 -31.10 18.50 -24.06
C ARG A 47 -29.96 17.92 -24.91
N TYR A 48 -28.74 18.42 -24.69
CA TYR A 48 -27.59 18.05 -25.51
C TYR A 48 -26.63 17.12 -24.76
N SER A 49 -26.89 16.80 -23.48
CA SER A 49 -26.03 15.97 -22.62
C SER A 49 -24.56 16.43 -22.62
N ARG A 50 -24.34 17.74 -22.55
CA ARG A 50 -23.01 18.38 -22.59
C ARG A 50 -22.91 19.56 -21.63
N ILE A 51 -21.67 19.96 -21.37
CA ILE A 51 -21.38 21.15 -20.56
C ILE A 51 -21.78 22.43 -21.30
N VAL A 52 -22.37 23.36 -20.57
CA VAL A 52 -22.65 24.74 -21.04
C VAL A 52 -21.60 25.66 -20.42
N ILE A 53 -20.75 26.23 -21.25
CA ILE A 53 -19.68 27.12 -20.81
C ILE A 53 -20.26 28.53 -20.75
N THR A 54 -20.62 28.98 -19.56
CA THR A 54 -21.14 30.35 -19.31
C THR A 54 -20.00 31.22 -18.77
N PRO A 55 -19.80 32.43 -19.27
CA PRO A 55 -18.65 33.28 -18.94
C PRO A 55 -18.89 34.12 -17.68
N SER A 56 -18.99 33.53 -16.50
CA SER A 56 -19.19 34.31 -15.27
C SER A 56 -17.93 34.48 -14.40
N ASN A 57 -16.89 33.66 -14.61
CA ASN A 57 -15.59 33.77 -13.94
C ASN A 57 -14.55 33.04 -14.82
N GLU A 58 -13.39 33.66 -15.07
CA GLU A 58 -12.37 33.11 -15.95
C GLU A 58 -11.81 31.76 -15.42
N ASP A 59 -11.55 31.66 -14.11
CA ASP A 59 -11.07 30.42 -13.50
C ASP A 59 -12.08 29.27 -13.67
N ARG A 60 -13.37 29.58 -13.48
CA ARG A 60 -14.45 28.61 -13.67
C ARG A 60 -14.62 28.22 -15.13
N ARG A 61 -14.47 29.17 -16.03
CA ARG A 61 -14.50 28.92 -17.47
C ARG A 61 -13.38 27.99 -17.90
N GLN A 62 -12.15 28.22 -17.44
CA GLN A 62 -11.01 27.32 -17.70
C GLN A 62 -11.23 25.93 -17.15
N TYR A 63 -11.80 25.83 -15.94
CA TYR A 63 -12.18 24.54 -15.36
C TYR A 63 -13.20 23.80 -16.22
N LEU A 64 -14.25 24.47 -16.70
CA LEU A 64 -15.29 23.87 -17.54
C LEU A 64 -14.73 23.41 -18.90
N LEU A 65 -13.86 24.20 -19.52
CA LEU A 65 -13.16 23.84 -20.77
C LEU A 65 -12.29 22.59 -20.58
N LEU A 66 -11.52 22.55 -19.49
CA LEU A 66 -10.70 21.38 -19.16
C LEU A 66 -11.56 20.14 -18.91
N LEU A 67 -12.69 20.34 -18.23
CA LEU A 67 -13.62 19.25 -17.92
C LEU A 67 -14.31 18.71 -19.17
N ASP A 68 -14.73 19.58 -20.08
CA ASP A 68 -15.32 19.21 -21.37
C ASP A 68 -14.35 18.38 -22.20
N LYS A 69 -13.08 18.81 -22.26
CA LYS A 69 -12.00 18.05 -22.93
C LYS A 69 -11.81 16.67 -22.29
N ARG A 70 -11.80 16.56 -20.96
CA ARG A 70 -11.67 15.26 -20.25
C ARG A 70 -12.84 14.34 -20.51
N ILE A 71 -14.05 14.89 -20.55
CA ILE A 71 -15.26 14.10 -20.88
C ILE A 71 -15.20 13.57 -22.31
N ALA A 72 -14.72 14.36 -23.26
CA ALA A 72 -14.50 13.90 -24.63
C ALA A 72 -13.47 12.77 -24.69
N GLU A 73 -12.31 12.95 -24.05
CA GLU A 73 -11.25 11.93 -23.95
C GLU A 73 -11.75 10.60 -23.33
N ASP A 74 -12.56 10.69 -22.26
CA ASP A 74 -13.15 9.50 -21.61
C ASP A 74 -14.18 8.81 -22.51
N THR A 75 -14.96 9.60 -23.26
CA THR A 75 -15.95 9.05 -24.20
C THR A 75 -15.28 8.31 -25.35
N ASP A 76 -14.27 8.91 -25.97
CA ASP A 76 -13.47 8.28 -27.03
C ASP A 76 -12.82 6.98 -26.55
N ARG A 77 -12.33 6.98 -25.30
CA ARG A 77 -11.75 5.80 -24.68
C ARG A 77 -12.78 4.69 -24.47
N LEU A 78 -13.97 5.02 -23.96
CA LEU A 78 -15.06 4.06 -23.80
C LEU A 78 -15.48 3.45 -25.13
N GLU A 79 -15.54 4.25 -26.21
CA GLU A 79 -15.84 3.78 -27.56
C GLU A 79 -14.74 2.86 -28.11
N ASN A 80 -13.47 3.18 -27.85
CA ASN A 80 -12.34 2.32 -28.22
C ASN A 80 -12.38 0.97 -27.48
N ILE A 81 -12.70 0.97 -26.17
CA ILE A 81 -12.87 -0.26 -25.39
C ILE A 81 -14.02 -1.11 -25.97
N ILE A 82 -15.15 -0.51 -26.26
CA ILE A 82 -16.30 -1.20 -26.88
C ILE A 82 -15.88 -1.82 -28.20
N THR A 83 -15.25 -1.04 -29.09
CA THR A 83 -14.75 -1.52 -30.37
C THR A 83 -13.76 -2.68 -30.23
N ALA A 84 -12.87 -2.60 -29.25
CA ALA A 84 -11.90 -3.66 -28.97
C ALA A 84 -12.57 -4.95 -28.47
N LEU A 85 -13.61 -4.82 -27.65
CA LEU A 85 -14.38 -5.96 -27.15
C LEU A 85 -15.27 -6.58 -28.26
N GLU A 86 -15.83 -5.77 -29.15
CA GLU A 86 -16.61 -6.25 -30.31
C GLU A 86 -15.76 -7.01 -31.34
N ARG A 87 -14.46 -6.68 -31.45
CA ARG A 87 -13.50 -7.40 -32.32
C ARG A 87 -13.03 -8.74 -31.74
N LYS A 88 -13.16 -8.95 -30.43
CA LYS A 88 -12.83 -10.24 -29.83
C LYS A 88 -13.97 -11.22 -30.06
N GLU A 89 -13.66 -12.41 -30.58
CA GLU A 89 -14.64 -13.50 -30.68
C GLU A 89 -15.09 -13.91 -29.27
N GLY A 90 -16.27 -13.45 -28.86
CA GLY A 90 -16.89 -13.77 -27.58
C GLY A 90 -17.97 -12.76 -27.17
N ALA A 91 -18.97 -13.23 -26.42
CA ALA A 91 -19.99 -12.36 -25.86
C ALA A 91 -19.38 -11.53 -24.71
N PHE A 92 -19.53 -10.21 -24.75
CA PHE A 92 -19.15 -9.32 -23.66
C PHE A 92 -20.38 -8.68 -23.02
N THR A 93 -20.24 -8.16 -21.82
CA THR A 93 -21.30 -7.52 -21.05
C THR A 93 -20.99 -6.04 -20.79
N ALA A 94 -22.01 -5.26 -20.38
CA ALA A 94 -21.78 -3.89 -19.93
C ALA A 94 -20.81 -3.81 -18.72
N THR A 95 -20.71 -4.89 -17.92
CA THR A 95 -19.76 -4.99 -16.81
C THR A 95 -18.32 -5.11 -17.31
N ASP A 96 -18.08 -5.82 -18.41
CA ASP A 96 -16.73 -5.96 -18.98
C ASP A 96 -16.21 -4.62 -19.50
N VAL A 97 -17.08 -3.82 -20.15
CA VAL A 97 -16.74 -2.46 -20.58
C VAL A 97 -16.39 -1.58 -19.38
N THR A 98 -17.21 -1.59 -18.32
CA THR A 98 -16.94 -0.78 -17.13
C THR A 98 -15.67 -1.23 -16.41
N SER A 99 -15.39 -2.52 -16.34
CA SER A 99 -14.19 -3.09 -15.74
C SER A 99 -12.93 -2.73 -16.53
N ALA A 100 -12.98 -2.80 -17.87
CA ALA A 100 -11.89 -2.40 -18.75
C ALA A 100 -11.60 -0.89 -18.61
N PHE A 101 -12.63 -0.04 -18.61
CA PHE A 101 -12.47 1.41 -18.41
C PHE A 101 -11.86 1.74 -17.05
N HIS A 102 -12.32 1.09 -15.98
CA HIS A 102 -11.72 1.27 -14.64
C HIS A 102 -10.28 0.80 -14.58
N SER A 103 -9.93 -0.31 -15.23
CA SER A 103 -8.53 -0.80 -15.23
C SER A 103 -7.60 0.13 -16.01
N GLU A 104 -8.03 0.67 -17.15
CA GLU A 104 -7.28 1.67 -17.91
C GLU A 104 -7.19 3.00 -17.15
N HIS A 105 -8.29 3.44 -16.51
CA HIS A 105 -8.30 4.68 -15.73
C HIS A 105 -7.43 4.57 -14.47
N CYS A 106 -7.45 3.43 -13.78
CA CYS A 106 -6.53 3.15 -12.67
C CYS A 106 -5.06 3.20 -13.11
N GLY A 107 -4.75 2.75 -14.35
CA GLY A 107 -3.40 2.84 -14.91
C GLY A 107 -2.93 4.25 -15.23
N LEU A 108 -3.83 5.21 -15.39
CA LEU A 108 -3.49 6.61 -15.72
C LEU A 108 -3.25 7.50 -14.51
N PHE A 109 -3.74 7.13 -13.31
CA PHE A 109 -3.63 7.92 -12.09
C PHE A 109 -2.75 7.21 -11.05
N PHE A 110 -1.92 7.98 -10.38
CA PHE A 110 -0.86 7.46 -9.51
C PHE A 110 -1.41 6.70 -8.29
N LEU A 111 -2.35 7.32 -7.53
CA LEU A 111 -2.91 6.69 -6.33
C LEU A 111 -3.75 5.45 -6.69
N ALA A 112 -4.53 5.54 -7.75
CA ALA A 112 -5.32 4.42 -8.26
C ALA A 112 -4.42 3.25 -8.69
N PHE A 113 -3.35 3.53 -9.45
CA PHE A 113 -2.36 2.53 -9.84
C PHE A 113 -1.64 1.91 -8.63
N MET A 114 -1.28 2.73 -7.64
CA MET A 114 -0.66 2.23 -6.41
C MET A 114 -1.60 1.29 -5.63
N ARG A 115 -2.90 1.56 -5.60
CA ARG A 115 -3.91 0.64 -5.02
C ARG A 115 -3.95 -0.69 -5.79
N GLU A 116 -3.87 -0.67 -7.11
CA GLU A 116 -3.80 -1.87 -7.94
C GLU A 116 -2.55 -2.71 -7.60
N VAL A 117 -1.39 -2.06 -7.47
CA VAL A 117 -0.15 -2.72 -7.06
C VAL A 117 -0.30 -3.38 -5.68
N ILE A 118 -0.89 -2.68 -4.71
CA ILE A 118 -1.17 -3.21 -3.36
C ILE A 118 -2.08 -4.44 -3.44
N ASN A 119 -3.13 -4.40 -4.24
CA ASN A 119 -4.05 -5.53 -4.43
C ASN A 119 -3.34 -6.74 -5.07
N GLY A 120 -2.43 -6.50 -6.01
CA GLY A 120 -1.57 -7.54 -6.58
C GLY A 120 -0.67 -8.18 -5.51
N LEU A 121 -0.05 -7.37 -4.66
CA LEU A 121 0.78 -7.85 -3.55
C LEU A 121 -0.02 -8.65 -2.51
N LYS A 122 -1.29 -8.27 -2.24
CA LYS A 122 -2.20 -9.03 -1.37
C LYS A 122 -2.46 -10.43 -1.92
N ARG A 123 -2.78 -10.53 -3.21
CA ARG A 123 -3.00 -11.83 -3.89
C ARG A 123 -1.77 -12.74 -3.84
N LEU A 124 -0.56 -12.15 -3.82
CA LEU A 124 0.70 -12.89 -3.67
C LEU A 124 1.05 -13.22 -2.21
N GLY A 125 0.19 -12.92 -1.24
CA GLY A 125 0.42 -13.20 0.18
C GLY A 125 1.56 -12.39 0.82
N LYS A 126 2.00 -11.27 0.21
CA LYS A 126 3.12 -10.45 0.70
C LYS A 126 2.67 -9.43 1.76
N VAL A 127 2.12 -9.93 2.89
CA VAL A 127 1.46 -9.14 3.93
C VAL A 127 2.30 -7.92 4.38
N ARG A 128 3.57 -8.13 4.78
CA ARG A 128 4.44 -7.03 5.24
C ARG A 128 4.71 -5.97 4.17
N THR A 129 4.85 -6.39 2.91
CA THR A 129 5.02 -5.46 1.79
C THR A 129 3.74 -4.66 1.55
N VAL A 130 2.57 -5.29 1.68
CA VAL A 130 1.26 -4.62 1.60
C VAL A 130 1.15 -3.53 2.67
N GLU A 131 1.48 -3.82 3.93
CA GLU A 131 1.47 -2.84 5.03
C GLU A 131 2.35 -1.62 4.71
N THR A 132 3.56 -1.86 4.22
CA THR A 132 4.51 -0.78 3.89
C THR A 132 4.02 0.09 2.73
N TYR A 133 3.49 -0.51 1.67
CA TYR A 133 2.91 0.21 0.55
C TYR A 133 1.66 0.98 0.97
N THR A 134 0.80 0.40 1.81
CA THR A 134 -0.41 1.06 2.34
C THR A 134 -0.05 2.27 3.21
N SER A 135 0.95 2.16 4.08
CA SER A 135 1.44 3.29 4.89
C SER A 135 1.94 4.43 4.02
N THR A 136 2.71 4.12 2.96
CA THR A 136 3.20 5.11 2.01
C THR A 136 2.05 5.75 1.23
N LEU A 137 1.10 4.96 0.73
CA LEU A 137 -0.09 5.45 0.05
C LEU A 137 -0.88 6.43 0.91
N ASN A 138 -1.16 6.06 2.17
CA ASN A 138 -1.90 6.90 3.11
C ASN A 138 -1.17 8.21 3.43
N SER A 139 0.16 8.19 3.49
CA SER A 139 0.97 9.40 3.66
C SER A 139 0.87 10.31 2.44
N PHE A 140 0.97 9.75 1.25
CA PHE A 140 0.91 10.51 -0.01
C PHE A 140 -0.50 11.06 -0.27
N ILE A 141 -1.57 10.30 0.04
CA ILE A 141 -2.97 10.79 -0.02
C ILE A 141 -3.17 12.01 0.87
N ARG A 142 -2.60 12.03 2.08
CA ARG A 142 -2.69 13.19 3.00
C ARG A 142 -1.97 14.41 2.44
N PHE A 143 -0.84 14.24 1.80
CA PHE A 143 -0.13 15.32 1.13
C PHE A 143 -0.93 15.88 -0.05
N MET A 144 -1.56 15.01 -0.84
CA MET A 144 -2.36 15.34 -2.02
C MET A 144 -3.78 15.83 -1.68
N ASP A 145 -4.14 15.95 -0.38
CA ASP A 145 -5.48 16.29 0.08
C ASP A 145 -6.58 15.43 -0.56
N GLY A 146 -6.29 14.12 -0.69
CA GLY A 146 -7.20 13.14 -1.29
C GLY A 146 -7.31 13.19 -2.81
N LYS A 147 -6.68 14.15 -3.48
CA LYS A 147 -6.71 14.27 -4.94
C LYS A 147 -5.74 13.28 -5.58
N ASP A 148 -6.18 12.61 -6.64
CA ASP A 148 -5.30 11.77 -7.44
C ASP A 148 -4.67 12.58 -8.59
N ILE A 149 -3.50 12.17 -9.05
CA ILE A 149 -2.78 12.83 -10.14
C ILE A 149 -2.54 11.88 -11.30
N PRO A 150 -2.56 12.36 -12.55
CA PRO A 150 -2.11 11.57 -13.68
C PRO A 150 -0.67 11.09 -13.49
N LEU A 151 -0.36 9.86 -13.92
CA LEU A 151 1.01 9.33 -13.88
C LEU A 151 2.00 10.21 -14.66
N GLY A 152 1.55 10.82 -15.75
CA GLY A 152 2.37 11.75 -16.56
C GLY A 152 2.73 13.06 -15.85
N ASP A 153 1.94 13.47 -14.86
CA ASP A 153 2.15 14.68 -14.06
C ASP A 153 2.99 14.43 -12.81
N THR A 154 3.43 13.17 -12.62
CA THR A 154 4.38 12.83 -11.55
C THR A 154 5.77 13.30 -11.94
N ASP A 155 6.14 14.49 -11.51
CA ASP A 155 7.42 15.13 -11.81
C ASP A 155 8.33 15.27 -10.58
N SER A 156 9.50 15.85 -10.79
CA SER A 156 10.51 16.07 -9.76
C SER A 156 10.08 17.13 -8.73
N ASP A 157 9.34 18.14 -9.17
CA ASP A 157 8.91 19.25 -8.32
C ASP A 157 7.86 18.77 -7.32
N LEU A 158 6.90 17.95 -7.77
CA LEU A 158 5.94 17.30 -6.90
C LEU A 158 6.61 16.42 -5.84
N MET A 159 7.61 15.63 -6.23
CA MET A 159 8.31 14.74 -5.29
C MET A 159 9.15 15.56 -4.29
N THR A 160 9.76 16.65 -4.71
CA THR A 160 10.48 17.59 -3.84
C THR A 160 9.52 18.30 -2.88
N ALA A 161 8.36 18.73 -3.36
CA ALA A 161 7.31 19.31 -2.51
C ALA A 161 6.82 18.31 -1.45
N TYR A 162 6.62 17.04 -1.82
CA TYR A 162 6.26 16.00 -0.87
C TYR A 162 7.35 15.75 0.19
N GLU A 163 8.62 15.72 -0.23
CA GLU A 163 9.75 15.62 0.71
C GLU A 163 9.76 16.78 1.72
N THR A 164 9.57 17.99 1.23
CA THR A 164 9.53 19.20 2.06
C THR A 164 8.35 19.15 3.03
N TRP A 165 7.19 18.70 2.58
CA TRP A 165 6.02 18.52 3.44
C TRP A 165 6.28 17.46 4.52
N LEU A 166 6.94 16.33 4.21
CA LEU A 166 7.30 15.33 5.21
C LEU A 166 8.28 15.89 6.26
N LYS A 167 9.26 16.69 5.82
CA LYS A 167 10.19 17.38 6.73
C LYS A 167 9.47 18.36 7.65
N SER A 168 8.48 19.11 7.16
CA SER A 168 7.67 20.02 7.98
C SER A 168 6.79 19.32 9.04
N LYS A 169 6.60 17.99 8.89
CA LYS A 169 5.92 17.13 9.86
C LYS A 169 6.88 16.36 10.78
N ASP A 170 8.15 16.77 10.86
CA ASP A 170 9.20 16.14 11.66
C ASP A 170 9.40 14.63 11.37
N ILE A 171 9.11 14.21 10.14
CA ILE A 171 9.33 12.82 9.72
C ILE A 171 10.85 12.58 9.53
N SER A 172 11.37 11.51 10.12
CA SER A 172 12.79 11.16 10.02
C SER A 172 13.23 10.90 8.59
N MET A 173 14.49 11.24 8.25
CA MET A 173 15.05 11.07 6.91
C MET A 173 14.99 9.62 6.42
N ASN A 174 15.13 8.64 7.30
CA ASN A 174 14.99 7.23 6.95
C ASN A 174 13.55 6.85 6.56
N THR A 175 12.54 7.45 7.21
CA THR A 175 11.13 7.26 6.83
C THR A 175 10.81 7.97 5.52
N ILE A 176 11.34 9.17 5.29
CA ILE A 176 11.23 9.90 4.02
C ILE A 176 11.81 9.06 2.89
N SER A 177 13.04 8.58 3.05
CA SER A 177 13.69 7.69 2.09
C SER A 177 12.87 6.42 1.81
N PHE A 178 12.29 5.84 2.85
CA PHE A 178 11.43 4.67 2.72
C PHE A 178 10.20 4.97 1.86
N TYR A 179 9.49 6.07 2.08
CA TYR A 179 8.34 6.48 1.27
C TYR A 179 8.76 6.76 -0.18
N MET A 180 9.83 7.52 -0.39
CA MET A 180 10.33 7.85 -1.73
C MET A 180 10.71 6.60 -2.54
N ARG A 181 11.34 5.61 -1.90
CA ARG A 181 11.69 4.36 -2.58
C ARG A 181 10.47 3.54 -2.99
N ILE A 182 9.41 3.53 -2.19
CA ILE A 182 8.16 2.82 -2.52
C ILE A 182 7.43 3.54 -3.67
N LEU A 183 7.30 4.87 -3.62
CA LEU A 183 6.70 5.65 -4.69
C LEU A 183 7.49 5.48 -5.99
N ARG A 184 8.83 5.53 -5.94
CA ARG A 184 9.70 5.26 -7.09
C ARG A 184 9.49 3.86 -7.66
N ALA A 185 9.38 2.85 -6.81
CA ALA A 185 9.13 1.48 -7.26
C ALA A 185 7.74 1.34 -7.91
N THR A 186 6.73 2.07 -7.42
CA THR A 186 5.40 2.14 -8.01
C THR A 186 5.45 2.82 -9.38
N TYR A 187 6.10 3.98 -9.50
CA TYR A 187 6.26 4.71 -10.76
C TYR A 187 7.00 3.87 -11.82
N ASN A 188 8.11 3.25 -11.43
CA ASN A 188 8.87 2.40 -12.34
C ASN A 188 8.05 1.21 -12.88
N ARG A 189 7.17 0.63 -12.06
CA ARG A 189 6.23 -0.40 -12.55
C ARG A 189 5.23 0.14 -13.57
N ALA A 190 4.82 1.41 -13.44
CA ALA A 190 3.97 2.04 -14.45
C ALA A 190 4.73 2.25 -15.76
N VAL A 191 6.01 2.65 -15.68
CA VAL A 191 6.91 2.75 -16.84
C VAL A 191 7.10 1.37 -17.51
N GLU A 192 7.38 0.32 -16.73
CA GLU A 192 7.53 -1.05 -17.23
C GLU A 192 6.27 -1.58 -17.93
N LYS A 193 5.08 -1.16 -17.47
CA LYS A 193 3.80 -1.47 -18.12
C LYS A 193 3.48 -0.58 -19.34
N GLY A 194 4.33 0.38 -19.68
CA GLY A 194 4.11 1.33 -20.78
C GLY A 194 3.02 2.38 -20.52
N LEU A 195 2.58 2.56 -19.26
CA LEU A 195 1.53 3.52 -18.89
C LEU A 195 2.03 4.96 -18.86
N VAL A 196 3.32 5.17 -18.70
CA VAL A 196 3.99 6.48 -18.67
C VAL A 196 5.41 6.38 -19.18
N THR A 197 5.89 7.44 -19.82
CA THR A 197 7.30 7.56 -20.23
C THR A 197 8.16 7.94 -19.03
N GLN A 198 9.36 7.36 -18.91
CA GLN A 198 10.28 7.63 -17.81
C GLN A 198 10.77 9.11 -17.82
N ARG A 199 10.52 9.83 -16.71
CA ARG A 199 10.93 11.22 -16.49
C ARG A 199 11.83 11.40 -15.26
N PHE A 200 12.19 10.31 -14.58
CA PHE A 200 13.04 10.29 -13.37
C PHE A 200 12.58 11.23 -12.25
N PRO A 201 11.30 11.24 -11.83
CA PRO A 201 10.78 12.20 -10.85
C PRO A 201 11.45 12.10 -9.46
N PHE A 202 12.13 11.02 -9.16
CA PHE A 202 12.80 10.76 -7.86
C PHE A 202 14.30 11.07 -7.89
N LYS A 203 14.81 11.79 -8.90
CA LYS A 203 16.25 12.06 -9.05
C LYS A 203 16.79 12.98 -7.94
N HIS A 204 15.99 13.95 -7.51
CA HIS A 204 16.43 15.01 -6.59
C HIS A 204 15.92 14.85 -5.16
N VAL A 205 15.20 13.76 -4.84
CA VAL A 205 14.71 13.48 -3.49
C VAL A 205 15.59 12.49 -2.74
N TYR A 206 15.54 12.56 -1.41
CA TYR A 206 16.35 11.69 -0.56
C TYR A 206 15.86 10.23 -0.60
N THR A 207 16.72 9.35 -1.08
CA THR A 207 16.47 7.89 -1.12
C THR A 207 17.60 7.08 -0.44
N GLY A 208 18.48 7.78 0.28
CA GLY A 208 19.60 7.21 1.02
C GLY A 208 19.22 6.53 2.33
N VAL A 209 20.23 6.20 3.12
CA VAL A 209 20.07 5.69 4.47
C VAL A 209 20.88 6.56 5.41
N GLU A 210 20.18 7.26 6.30
CA GLU A 210 20.81 8.04 7.35
C GLU A 210 21.36 7.12 8.45
N ARG A 211 22.55 7.44 8.93
CA ARG A 211 23.15 6.69 10.04
C ARG A 211 22.36 6.96 11.32
N THR A 212 21.84 5.91 11.91
CA THR A 212 21.20 5.97 13.23
C THR A 212 22.16 5.53 14.32
N MET A 213 21.99 6.09 15.53
CA MET A 213 22.75 5.61 16.70
C MET A 213 22.45 4.13 16.92
N LYS A 214 23.48 3.32 16.92
CA LYS A 214 23.37 1.90 17.28
C LYS A 214 23.07 1.78 18.76
N ARG A 215 22.01 1.12 19.12
CA ARG A 215 21.61 0.84 20.51
C ARG A 215 22.28 -0.43 21.04
N ALA A 216 23.52 -0.70 20.62
CA ALA A 216 24.29 -1.81 21.15
C ALA A 216 24.65 -1.53 22.60
N VAL A 217 24.44 -2.50 23.46
CA VAL A 217 24.82 -2.44 24.89
C VAL A 217 26.10 -3.25 25.11
N PRO A 218 26.97 -2.82 26.02
CA PRO A 218 28.17 -3.58 26.36
C PRO A 218 27.83 -4.88 27.10
N LEU A 219 28.71 -5.87 26.99
CA LEU A 219 28.51 -7.20 27.59
C LEU A 219 28.23 -7.16 29.11
N ARG A 220 28.79 -6.15 29.83
CA ARG A 220 28.51 -5.92 31.26
C ARG A 220 27.00 -5.80 31.53
N VAL A 221 26.25 -5.16 30.66
CA VAL A 221 24.79 -5.00 30.80
C VAL A 221 24.08 -6.35 30.65
N ILE A 222 24.52 -7.19 29.70
CA ILE A 222 24.00 -8.55 29.54
C ILE A 222 24.28 -9.37 30.82
N LYS A 223 25.49 -9.28 31.39
CA LYS A 223 25.82 -9.96 32.64
C LYS A 223 24.95 -9.49 33.83
N GLN A 224 24.68 -8.17 33.93
CA GLN A 224 23.76 -7.63 34.95
C GLN A 224 22.32 -8.15 34.75
N LEU A 225 21.84 -8.24 33.49
CA LEU A 225 20.52 -8.79 33.20
C LEU A 225 20.39 -10.25 33.59
N ILE A 226 21.44 -11.06 33.44
CA ILE A 226 21.44 -12.47 33.82
C ILE A 226 21.23 -12.61 35.34
N THR A 227 21.89 -11.76 36.14
CA THR A 227 21.84 -11.83 37.60
C THR A 227 20.71 -11.07 38.25
N LEU A 228 19.90 -10.34 37.45
CA LEU A 228 18.82 -9.51 37.95
C LEU A 228 17.68 -10.37 38.51
N ASP A 229 17.34 -10.22 39.76
CA ASP A 229 16.17 -10.87 40.35
C ASP A 229 14.87 -10.17 39.91
N LEU A 230 14.02 -10.91 39.22
CA LEU A 230 12.72 -10.47 38.72
C LEU A 230 11.59 -11.42 39.14
N SER A 231 11.79 -12.14 40.26
CA SER A 231 10.82 -13.11 40.79
C SER A 231 9.45 -12.49 41.02
N LEU A 232 9.39 -11.25 41.50
CA LEU A 232 8.16 -10.48 41.75
C LEU A 232 7.57 -9.79 40.50
N HIS A 233 8.24 -9.87 39.35
CA HIS A 233 7.84 -9.19 38.12
C HIS A 233 7.79 -10.14 36.91
N PRO A 234 6.77 -11.02 36.78
CA PRO A 234 6.72 -12.05 35.75
C PRO A 234 6.87 -11.53 34.31
N ALA A 235 6.21 -10.42 33.98
CA ALA A 235 6.30 -9.83 32.64
C ALA A 235 7.71 -9.29 32.32
N LYS A 236 8.39 -8.65 33.29
CA LYS A 236 9.77 -8.21 33.12
C LYS A 236 10.73 -9.39 33.03
N ARG A 237 10.49 -10.44 33.80
CA ARG A 237 11.26 -11.70 33.73
C ARG A 237 11.15 -12.33 32.35
N PHE A 238 9.94 -12.45 31.82
CA PHE A 238 9.71 -12.95 30.46
C PHE A 238 10.45 -12.11 29.42
N ALA A 239 10.32 -10.78 29.46
CA ALA A 239 11.01 -9.88 28.52
C ALA A 239 12.54 -10.02 28.59
N ARG A 240 13.11 -10.14 29.81
CA ARG A 240 14.53 -10.42 30.01
C ARG A 240 14.94 -11.75 29.40
N ASP A 241 14.20 -12.81 29.67
CA ASP A 241 14.50 -14.17 29.24
C ASP A 241 14.44 -14.27 27.70
N MET A 242 13.47 -13.60 27.04
CA MET A 242 13.39 -13.51 25.58
C MET A 242 14.57 -12.72 25.00
N LEU A 243 14.99 -11.65 25.64
CA LEU A 243 16.19 -10.89 25.23
C LEU A 243 17.46 -11.75 25.34
N LEU A 244 17.62 -12.49 26.45
CA LEU A 244 18.75 -13.39 26.66
C LEU A 244 18.74 -14.54 25.67
N LEU A 245 17.58 -15.16 25.40
CA LEU A 245 17.45 -16.18 24.38
C LEU A 245 17.81 -15.67 22.99
N SER A 246 17.37 -14.44 22.64
CA SER A 246 17.83 -13.78 21.41
C SER A 246 19.35 -13.59 21.36
N PHE A 247 19.93 -13.16 22.47
CA PHE A 247 21.38 -12.97 22.58
C PHE A 247 22.14 -14.28 22.39
N TYR A 248 21.76 -15.34 23.12
CA TYR A 248 22.40 -16.65 23.04
C TYR A 248 22.24 -17.30 21.66
N THR A 249 21.07 -17.12 21.00
CA THR A 249 20.83 -17.58 19.63
C THR A 249 21.38 -16.65 18.55
N ARG A 250 22.37 -15.80 18.87
CA ARG A 250 23.07 -14.88 17.97
C ARG A 250 22.16 -13.89 17.23
N GLY A 251 21.17 -13.36 17.94
CA GLY A 251 20.23 -12.34 17.41
C GLY A 251 19.04 -12.93 16.66
N MET A 252 18.54 -14.06 17.09
CA MET A 252 17.26 -14.58 16.61
C MET A 252 16.15 -13.56 16.85
N SER A 253 15.33 -13.32 15.84
CA SER A 253 14.20 -12.39 15.97
C SER A 253 13.05 -13.02 16.77
N MET A 254 12.25 -12.18 17.46
CA MET A 254 11.07 -12.67 18.18
C MET A 254 10.13 -13.51 17.30
N ILE A 255 9.93 -13.09 16.06
CA ILE A 255 9.09 -13.84 15.12
C ILE A 255 9.67 -15.22 14.81
N ASP A 256 10.99 -15.37 14.74
CA ASP A 256 11.61 -16.67 14.50
C ASP A 256 11.49 -17.56 15.76
N MET A 257 11.61 -16.98 16.98
CA MET A 257 11.44 -17.71 18.25
C MET A 257 10.02 -18.28 18.41
N VAL A 258 8.99 -17.47 18.10
CA VAL A 258 7.57 -17.88 18.20
C VAL A 258 7.26 -19.09 17.31
N PHE A 259 7.99 -19.26 16.21
CA PHE A 259 7.78 -20.37 15.27
C PHE A 259 8.76 -21.54 15.45
N LEU A 260 9.64 -21.51 16.47
CA LEU A 260 10.49 -22.66 16.80
C LEU A 260 9.64 -23.87 17.22
N LYS A 261 10.08 -25.04 16.80
CA LYS A 261 9.47 -26.32 17.15
C LYS A 261 10.51 -27.20 17.85
N LYS A 262 10.06 -28.12 18.70
CA LYS A 262 10.95 -29.09 19.35
C LYS A 262 11.82 -29.88 18.36
N LYS A 263 11.27 -30.21 17.19
CA LYS A 263 11.99 -30.89 16.10
C LYS A 263 13.09 -30.06 15.44
N ASP A 264 13.12 -28.74 15.66
CA ASP A 264 14.18 -27.88 15.12
C ASP A 264 15.47 -27.99 15.93
N LEU A 265 15.42 -28.62 17.12
CA LEU A 265 16.54 -28.95 17.96
C LEU A 265 16.85 -30.45 17.84
N ASP A 266 17.99 -30.78 17.23
CA ASP A 266 18.47 -32.13 17.06
C ASP A 266 19.95 -32.23 17.41
N ASN A 267 20.34 -33.25 18.17
CA ASN A 267 21.74 -33.53 18.56
C ASN A 267 22.48 -32.29 19.13
N GLY A 268 21.79 -31.45 19.90
CA GLY A 268 22.38 -30.24 20.49
C GLY A 268 22.61 -29.09 19.49
N ILE A 269 22.01 -29.18 18.31
CA ILE A 269 22.05 -28.11 17.28
C ILE A 269 20.64 -27.65 16.98
N LEU A 270 20.36 -26.36 17.20
CA LEU A 270 19.14 -25.71 16.77
C LEU A 270 19.28 -25.32 15.29
N SER A 271 18.41 -25.86 14.45
CA SER A 271 18.37 -25.62 13.01
C SER A 271 17.05 -24.96 12.63
N TYR A 272 17.07 -23.70 12.17
CA TYR A 272 15.84 -22.99 11.80
C TYR A 272 16.03 -22.14 10.55
N ARG A 273 14.94 -21.91 9.83
CA ARG A 273 14.94 -21.02 8.66
C ARG A 273 14.40 -19.66 9.02
N ARG A 274 15.24 -18.62 8.87
CA ARG A 274 14.89 -17.23 9.18
C ARG A 274 13.73 -16.76 8.33
N LYS A 275 12.61 -16.36 8.94
CA LYS A 275 11.41 -15.91 8.21
C LYS A 275 11.64 -14.70 7.31
N LYS A 276 12.49 -13.77 7.73
CA LYS A 276 12.76 -12.54 6.98
C LYS A 276 13.53 -12.78 5.67
N THR A 277 14.50 -13.70 5.67
CA THR A 277 15.45 -13.88 4.57
C THR A 277 15.41 -15.25 3.92
N GLY A 278 14.72 -16.23 4.56
CA GLY A 278 14.71 -17.62 4.12
C GLY A 278 16.04 -18.35 4.36
N GLN A 279 17.01 -17.72 5.03
CA GLN A 279 18.32 -18.31 5.30
C GLN A 279 18.20 -19.41 6.36
N GLN A 280 18.81 -20.56 6.12
CA GLN A 280 18.98 -21.62 7.11
C GLN A 280 20.11 -21.23 8.07
N LEU A 281 19.85 -21.33 9.38
CA LEU A 281 20.80 -21.00 10.43
C LEU A 281 20.93 -22.20 11.38
N PHE A 282 22.16 -22.40 11.86
CA PHE A 282 22.51 -23.44 12.81
C PHE A 282 23.13 -22.79 14.04
N VAL A 283 22.60 -23.10 15.21
CA VAL A 283 23.08 -22.56 16.49
C VAL A 283 23.29 -23.72 17.44
N LYS A 284 24.49 -23.81 18.02
CA LYS A 284 24.75 -24.79 19.08
C LYS A 284 23.87 -24.49 20.27
N TRP A 285 23.15 -25.49 20.77
CA TRP A 285 22.28 -25.34 21.92
C TRP A 285 23.11 -25.41 23.20
N GLU A 286 22.99 -24.40 24.05
CA GLU A 286 23.74 -24.27 25.27
C GLU A 286 22.82 -24.44 26.49
N PRO A 287 23.35 -24.90 27.67
CA PRO A 287 22.52 -25.11 28.88
C PRO A 287 21.71 -23.88 29.29
N CYS A 288 22.27 -22.69 29.17
CA CYS A 288 21.57 -21.44 29.50
C CYS A 288 20.32 -21.17 28.63
N MET A 289 20.29 -21.68 27.41
CA MET A 289 19.10 -21.62 26.54
C MET A 289 18.04 -22.60 27.03
N GLN A 290 18.46 -23.80 27.42
CA GLN A 290 17.57 -24.83 27.95
C GLN A 290 16.91 -24.37 29.26
N GLU A 291 17.67 -23.77 30.18
CA GLU A 291 17.14 -23.22 31.42
C GLU A 291 16.04 -22.19 31.21
N ILE A 292 16.18 -21.36 30.15
CA ILE A 292 15.15 -20.39 29.80
C ILE A 292 13.89 -21.11 29.28
N VAL A 293 14.05 -22.06 28.37
CA VAL A 293 12.91 -22.78 27.78
C VAL A 293 12.18 -23.58 28.83
N ASP A 294 12.90 -24.26 29.73
CA ASP A 294 12.30 -25.10 30.81
C ASP A 294 11.46 -24.27 31.78
N ARG A 295 11.82 -22.99 31.98
CA ARG A 295 11.04 -22.06 32.80
C ARG A 295 9.63 -21.81 32.30
N TYR A 296 9.42 -21.95 31.00
CA TYR A 296 8.14 -21.71 30.32
C TYR A 296 7.49 -22.97 29.75
N ASN A 297 8.08 -24.15 30.03
CA ASN A 297 7.53 -25.43 29.63
C ASN A 297 6.52 -25.88 30.68
N ILE A 298 5.19 -25.74 30.40
CA ILE A 298 4.15 -26.19 31.30
C ILE A 298 3.88 -27.69 31.05
N PRO A 299 4.11 -28.57 32.07
CA PRO A 299 3.77 -29.97 31.93
C PRO A 299 2.24 -30.14 31.75
N GLY A 300 1.83 -30.78 30.66
CA GLY A 300 0.42 -31.08 30.37
C GLY A 300 -0.28 -30.26 29.31
N SER A 301 0.38 -29.31 28.69
CA SER A 301 -0.13 -28.63 27.48
C SER A 301 -0.12 -29.61 26.30
N ARG A 302 -1.30 -29.84 25.74
CA ARG A 302 -1.62 -30.91 24.75
C ARG A 302 -1.09 -30.64 23.33
N SER A 303 -0.12 -29.78 23.17
CA SER A 303 0.45 -29.47 21.85
C SER A 303 1.85 -30.05 21.68
N GLU A 304 1.91 -31.31 21.29
CA GLU A 304 3.17 -31.96 20.92
C GLU A 304 3.88 -31.31 19.71
N GLU A 305 3.24 -30.36 19.02
CA GLU A 305 3.76 -29.74 17.81
C GLU A 305 4.11 -28.22 17.90
N HIS A 306 3.64 -27.51 18.95
CA HIS A 306 3.88 -26.06 19.05
C HIS A 306 4.34 -25.66 20.46
N THR A 307 5.35 -24.81 20.55
CA THR A 307 5.64 -23.96 21.72
C THR A 307 4.55 -22.88 21.82
N SER A 308 3.30 -23.31 22.11
CA SER A 308 2.10 -22.48 21.97
C SER A 308 1.97 -21.35 23.01
N GLU A 309 2.79 -21.34 24.06
CA GLU A 309 2.69 -20.33 25.11
C GLU A 309 3.43 -19.03 24.82
N LEU A 310 4.43 -19.06 23.96
CA LEU A 310 5.02 -17.82 23.43
C LEU A 310 4.02 -17.03 22.56
N GLN A 311 2.95 -17.68 22.09
CA GLN A 311 1.90 -17.04 21.29
C GLN A 311 0.83 -16.34 22.13
N SER A 312 0.60 -16.73 23.39
CA SER A 312 -0.46 -16.15 24.23
C SER A 312 -0.04 -14.85 24.93
N HIS A 313 1.24 -14.49 24.90
CA HIS A 313 1.79 -13.28 25.52
C HIS A 313 2.41 -12.27 24.52
N ALA A 314 2.28 -12.51 23.21
CA ALA A 314 2.66 -11.61 22.14
C ALA A 314 1.42 -10.98 21.51
#